data_502d6b49f0953bd9aac2c11baee7d32c
#
_entry.id   502d6b49f0953bd9aac2c11baee7d32c
#
_cell.length_a   1.000
_cell.length_b   1.000
_cell.length_c   1.000
_cell.angle_alpha   90.00
_cell.angle_beta   90.00
_cell.angle_gamma   90.00
#
_symmetry.space_group_name_H-M   'P 1'
#
loop_
_entity.id
_entity.type
_entity.pdbx_description
1 polymer ?
#
loop_
_entity_poly.entity_id
_entity_poly.type
_entity_poly.pdbx_seq_one_letter_code
_entity_poly.pdbx_strand_id
1 'polypeptide(L)'
;MEKRTLGDSRATNNQVENFNPVTSESPWLDRKLKPRTYKARYLFVGKPLLWMTCFFGSLGDALFGYDQGIMSGLLVNPVFLRRFFSEHGGEQGDSAFVNPTITGITISCLQLSAAIGSLTAGRLGDVIGRKRCVAIGGFIYFVTAFIQAFAPNLACFIVGRTIQGLGVGFLSMTVPIIQTEIAAPHRRGLMVGVEYTFLIGGYMLSTWVDYGFYFLLPDNLSWQGPYFVQMGLAFILLSMSFVLPETPRWLARNGFMKESLQTVADLHSKGDIHAEHVQQVFMEIQQAVRYEQTLGQSSWGEMFTRYRKRTIVGITAQMFAQLNGINIISFYLPTTLAAAGFSTQKSLLYTAANALPYTAATTVVWWLADRWGRRPLLILGGIAMAIAMGIMCAFNEAELDVQTRANGIYAFVVLYNVTYGFTWGPMPWLLPAEVFPLRSRSKGMALATCSNWVFNFIIGMSSPDAFAGIHGYYYVIISGFCLFSTGLVYFYYVETANHTLEEIAIAFGDKAFVENDDEIIASARLSVPEYNGSRKNSAAGV
;
A
#
# COMPACT_ATOMS: atom_id res chain seq x y z
N MET A 1 -11.12 32.26 48.27
CA MET A 1 -12.29 31.80 47.49
C MET A 1 -12.49 32.77 46.35
N GLU A 2 -11.87 32.50 45.22
CA GLU A 2 -11.93 33.36 44.03
C GLU A 2 -12.33 32.55 42.81
N LYS A 3 -13.40 33.02 42.19
CA LYS A 3 -14.01 32.44 40.99
C LYS A 3 -13.09 32.65 39.77
N ARG A 4 -12.36 31.62 39.35
CA ARG A 4 -11.65 31.58 38.08
C ARG A 4 -11.98 30.29 37.38
N THR A 5 -13.08 30.24 36.61
CA THR A 5 -13.31 29.05 35.74
C THR A 5 -14.32 29.26 34.60
N LEU A 6 -14.54 30.44 34.09
CA LEU A 6 -15.50 30.64 32.98
C LEU A 6 -14.96 31.38 31.75
N GLY A 7 -13.65 31.73 31.70
CA GLY A 7 -13.05 32.48 30.59
C GLY A 7 -12.53 31.62 29.45
N ASP A 8 -11.97 30.42 29.73
CA ASP A 8 -11.20 29.66 28.77
C ASP A 8 -12.02 28.78 27.80
N SER A 9 -13.22 28.37 28.21
CA SER A 9 -14.06 27.53 27.31
C SER A 9 -14.71 28.34 26.16
N ARG A 10 -14.83 29.66 26.30
CA ARG A 10 -15.35 30.52 25.23
C ARG A 10 -14.32 30.85 24.16
N ALA A 11 -13.04 30.99 24.52
CA ALA A 11 -11.98 31.27 23.56
C ALA A 11 -11.70 30.10 22.61
N THR A 12 -11.72 28.87 23.14
CA THR A 12 -11.57 27.65 22.32
C THR A 12 -12.77 27.40 21.41
N ASN A 13 -13.98 27.68 21.85
CA ASN A 13 -15.18 27.55 21.03
C ASN A 13 -15.23 28.61 19.90
N ASN A 14 -14.81 29.85 20.15
CA ASN A 14 -14.80 30.90 19.12
C ASN A 14 -13.76 30.65 18.02
N GLN A 15 -12.63 30.01 18.32
CA GLN A 15 -11.65 29.63 17.29
C GLN A 15 -12.15 28.52 16.36
N VAL A 16 -13.02 27.63 16.87
CA VAL A 16 -13.64 26.56 16.05
C VAL A 16 -14.77 27.11 15.18
N GLU A 17 -15.45 28.20 15.62
CA GLU A 17 -16.60 28.77 14.91
C GLU A 17 -16.21 29.70 13.73
N ASN A 18 -15.01 30.28 13.72
CA ASN A 18 -14.57 31.24 12.68
C ASN A 18 -13.82 30.61 11.50
N PHE A 19 -13.87 29.30 11.35
CA PHE A 19 -13.26 28.65 10.22
C PHE A 19 -14.22 28.61 9.03
N ASN A 20 -13.89 29.34 7.96
CA ASN A 20 -14.62 29.24 6.69
C ASN A 20 -14.25 27.92 6.00
N PRO A 21 -15.19 26.99 5.77
CA PRO A 21 -14.91 25.77 5.03
C PRO A 21 -14.52 26.11 3.59
N VAL A 22 -13.64 25.30 3.01
CA VAL A 22 -13.40 25.34 1.56
C VAL A 22 -14.72 25.04 0.88
N THR A 23 -15.26 25.99 0.15
CA THR A 23 -16.42 25.72 -0.70
C THR A 23 -16.01 24.74 -1.79
N SER A 24 -16.59 23.54 -1.75
CA SER A 24 -16.38 22.58 -2.84
C SER A 24 -17.00 23.13 -4.11
N GLU A 25 -16.39 22.83 -5.26
CA GLU A 25 -16.91 23.25 -6.56
C GLU A 25 -18.28 22.64 -6.93
N SER A 26 -18.87 21.83 -6.03
CA SER A 26 -20.15 21.17 -6.27
C SER A 26 -21.09 21.23 -5.05
N PRO A 27 -21.95 22.25 -4.98
CA PRO A 27 -22.88 22.48 -3.85
C PRO A 27 -23.86 21.35 -3.55
N TRP A 28 -24.10 20.44 -4.51
CA TRP A 28 -25.01 19.29 -4.32
C TRP A 28 -24.37 18.14 -3.53
N LEU A 29 -23.03 17.98 -3.62
CA LEU A 29 -22.27 17.02 -2.83
C LEU A 29 -22.24 17.42 -1.35
N ASP A 30 -22.12 18.70 -1.05
CA ASP A 30 -22.07 19.22 0.32
C ASP A 30 -23.34 18.92 1.12
N ARG A 31 -24.52 18.89 0.48
CA ARG A 31 -25.79 18.60 1.14
C ARG A 31 -26.02 17.11 1.46
N LYS A 32 -25.47 16.19 0.65
CA LYS A 32 -25.69 14.74 0.80
C LYS A 32 -24.63 14.04 1.63
N LEU A 33 -23.44 14.63 1.76
CA LEU A 33 -22.28 13.98 2.38
C LEU A 33 -21.94 14.52 3.78
N LYS A 34 -22.80 15.37 4.38
CA LYS A 34 -22.60 15.79 5.78
C LYS A 34 -22.44 14.56 6.67
N PRO A 35 -21.34 14.41 7.44
CA PRO A 35 -21.29 13.37 8.46
C PRO A 35 -22.49 13.52 9.36
N ARG A 36 -23.21 12.45 9.63
CA ARG A 36 -24.28 12.43 10.63
C ARG A 36 -23.65 12.89 11.94
N THR A 37 -24.33 13.81 12.64
CA THR A 37 -23.95 14.32 13.96
C THR A 37 -23.33 13.22 14.81
N TYR A 38 -22.09 13.45 15.21
CA TYR A 38 -21.23 12.48 15.87
C TYR A 38 -21.76 12.19 17.28
N LYS A 39 -22.63 11.20 17.42
CA LYS A 39 -23.13 10.70 18.71
C LYS A 39 -22.70 9.27 19.02
N ALA A 40 -22.05 8.59 18.10
CA ALA A 40 -21.57 7.24 18.33
C ALA A 40 -20.19 7.29 19.02
N ARG A 41 -20.18 7.09 20.33
CA ARG A 41 -18.97 6.70 21.04
C ARG A 41 -18.52 5.37 20.44
N TYR A 42 -17.28 5.30 19.96
CA TYR A 42 -16.67 4.03 19.55
C TYR A 42 -16.68 3.07 20.73
N LEU A 43 -16.76 1.78 20.46
CA LEU A 43 -16.70 0.73 21.48
C LEU A 43 -15.40 0.80 22.29
N PHE A 44 -14.33 1.29 21.63
CA PHE A 44 -13.00 1.49 22.19
C PHE A 44 -12.57 2.94 21.92
N VAL A 45 -11.78 3.52 22.83
CA VAL A 45 -11.20 4.85 22.70
C VAL A 45 -9.72 4.84 23.11
N GLY A 46 -8.93 5.78 22.58
CA GLY A 46 -7.49 5.87 22.83
C GLY A 46 -6.68 4.85 22.00
N LYS A 47 -5.58 4.37 22.58
CA LYS A 47 -4.68 3.42 21.91
C LYS A 47 -5.37 2.19 21.31
N PRO A 48 -6.37 1.55 21.95
CA PRO A 48 -7.10 0.43 21.34
C PRO A 48 -7.82 0.81 20.04
N LEU A 49 -8.47 1.98 20.00
CA LEU A 49 -9.12 2.46 18.77
C LEU A 49 -8.11 2.75 17.68
N LEU A 50 -6.96 3.37 18.02
CA LEU A 50 -5.87 3.62 17.06
C LEU A 50 -5.37 2.32 16.44
N TRP A 51 -5.00 1.34 17.26
CA TRP A 51 -4.51 0.04 16.78
C TRP A 51 -5.57 -0.74 16.00
N MET A 52 -6.83 -0.69 16.43
CA MET A 52 -7.94 -1.28 15.70
C MET A 52 -8.12 -0.64 14.32
N THR A 53 -8.04 0.68 14.23
CA THR A 53 -8.13 1.39 12.94
C THR A 53 -6.96 1.03 12.03
N CYS A 54 -5.73 0.96 12.57
CA CYS A 54 -4.55 0.51 11.82
C CYS A 54 -4.70 -0.93 11.35
N PHE A 55 -5.11 -1.85 12.24
CA PHE A 55 -5.27 -3.27 11.92
C PHE A 55 -6.29 -3.50 10.80
N PHE A 56 -7.49 -2.93 10.93
CA PHE A 56 -8.53 -3.08 9.91
C PHE A 56 -8.23 -2.30 8.63
N GLY A 57 -7.50 -1.18 8.71
CA GLY A 57 -6.94 -0.53 7.52
C GLY A 57 -6.00 -1.47 6.79
N SER A 58 -5.00 -2.01 7.49
CA SER A 58 -4.02 -2.95 6.93
C SER A 58 -4.63 -4.25 6.40
N LEU A 59 -5.85 -4.64 6.84
CA LEU A 59 -6.57 -5.77 6.26
C LEU A 59 -6.91 -5.52 4.78
N GLY A 60 -7.07 -4.26 4.37
CA GLY A 60 -7.23 -3.91 2.95
C GLY A 60 -6.03 -4.29 2.11
N ASP A 61 -4.81 -4.06 2.63
CA ASP A 61 -3.58 -4.46 1.95
C ASP A 61 -3.30 -5.96 2.09
N ALA A 62 -3.72 -6.57 3.20
CA ALA A 62 -3.68 -8.02 3.34
C ALA A 62 -4.56 -8.73 2.30
N LEU A 63 -5.72 -8.17 1.92
CA LEU A 63 -6.54 -8.68 0.83
C LEU A 63 -5.82 -8.59 -0.53
N PHE A 64 -5.08 -7.52 -0.78
CA PHE A 64 -4.24 -7.41 -1.96
C PHE A 64 -3.16 -8.50 -1.99
N GLY A 65 -2.42 -8.68 -0.90
CA GLY A 65 -1.44 -9.77 -0.78
C GLY A 65 -2.06 -11.15 -0.93
N TYR A 66 -3.24 -11.36 -0.34
CA TYR A 66 -4.00 -12.61 -0.46
C TYR A 66 -4.33 -12.94 -1.93
N ASP A 67 -4.73 -11.95 -2.72
CA ASP A 67 -5.04 -12.14 -4.14
C ASP A 67 -3.81 -12.51 -4.97
N GLN A 68 -2.64 -11.99 -4.61
CA GLN A 68 -1.38 -12.41 -5.26
C GLN A 68 -1.07 -13.88 -5.02
N GLY A 69 -1.26 -14.35 -3.79
CA GLY A 69 -0.96 -15.74 -3.42
C GLY A 69 -1.96 -16.73 -4.00
N ILE A 70 -3.27 -16.45 -3.96
CA ILE A 70 -4.32 -17.36 -4.44
C ILE A 70 -4.10 -17.76 -5.90
N MET A 71 -3.69 -16.80 -6.75
CA MET A 71 -3.44 -17.11 -8.16
C MET A 71 -2.26 -18.06 -8.35
N SER A 72 -1.23 -17.96 -7.51
CA SER A 72 -0.08 -18.84 -7.61
C SER A 72 -0.44 -20.32 -7.37
N GLY A 73 -1.32 -20.59 -6.42
CA GLY A 73 -1.82 -21.94 -6.13
C GLY A 73 -2.80 -22.47 -7.19
N LEU A 74 -3.68 -21.62 -7.70
CA LEU A 74 -4.66 -22.01 -8.72
C LEU A 74 -4.03 -22.41 -10.05
N LEU A 75 -2.93 -21.77 -10.44
CA LEU A 75 -2.23 -22.09 -11.71
C LEU A 75 -1.62 -23.50 -11.77
N VAL A 76 -1.51 -24.18 -10.65
CA VAL A 76 -1.06 -25.59 -10.58
C VAL A 76 -2.16 -26.53 -10.09
N ASN A 77 -3.39 -26.04 -9.86
CA ASN A 77 -4.52 -26.86 -9.44
C ASN A 77 -5.17 -27.55 -10.66
N PRO A 78 -5.13 -28.89 -10.75
CA PRO A 78 -5.61 -29.60 -11.94
C PRO A 78 -7.12 -29.45 -12.18
N VAL A 79 -7.93 -29.27 -11.13
CA VAL A 79 -9.38 -29.08 -11.28
C VAL A 79 -9.68 -27.69 -11.86
N PHE A 80 -8.98 -26.67 -11.37
CA PHE A 80 -9.07 -25.30 -11.89
C PHE A 80 -8.64 -25.23 -13.35
N LEU A 81 -7.52 -25.85 -13.70
CA LEU A 81 -6.99 -25.86 -15.08
C LEU A 81 -7.97 -26.56 -16.04
N ARG A 82 -8.49 -27.73 -15.69
CA ARG A 82 -9.48 -28.44 -16.52
C ARG A 82 -10.76 -27.64 -16.70
N ARG A 83 -11.22 -26.92 -15.68
CA ARG A 83 -12.46 -26.16 -15.73
C ARG A 83 -12.34 -24.91 -16.60
N PHE A 84 -11.28 -24.16 -16.47
CA PHE A 84 -11.15 -22.83 -17.08
C PHE A 84 -10.21 -22.78 -18.29
N PHE A 85 -9.25 -23.69 -18.38
CA PHE A 85 -8.24 -23.69 -19.42
C PHE A 85 -8.33 -24.90 -20.38
N SER A 86 -9.41 -25.67 -20.36
CA SER A 86 -9.60 -26.83 -21.24
C SER A 86 -9.39 -26.47 -22.72
N GLU A 87 -9.97 -25.35 -23.19
CA GLU A 87 -9.82 -24.88 -24.57
C GLU A 87 -8.44 -24.29 -24.88
N HIS A 88 -7.57 -24.14 -23.86
CA HIS A 88 -6.28 -23.48 -23.93
C HIS A 88 -5.10 -24.37 -23.46
N GLY A 89 -5.24 -25.68 -23.57
CA GLY A 89 -4.23 -26.66 -23.20
C GLY A 89 -4.31 -27.22 -21.78
N GLY A 90 -5.30 -26.80 -20.99
CA GLY A 90 -5.50 -27.25 -19.60
C GLY A 90 -6.29 -28.56 -19.44
N GLU A 91 -6.64 -29.29 -20.52
CA GLU A 91 -7.45 -30.53 -20.47
C GLU A 91 -6.86 -31.61 -19.56
N GLN A 92 -5.54 -31.75 -19.56
CA GLN A 92 -4.85 -32.72 -18.72
C GLN A 92 -4.71 -32.27 -17.25
N GLY A 93 -5.00 -31.00 -16.95
CA GLY A 93 -4.81 -30.40 -15.62
C GLY A 93 -3.34 -30.18 -15.27
N ASP A 94 -2.49 -30.03 -16.27
CA ASP A 94 -1.08 -29.72 -16.11
C ASP A 94 -0.78 -28.32 -16.66
N SER A 95 -0.16 -27.49 -15.83
CA SER A 95 0.20 -26.11 -16.16
C SER A 95 1.23 -26.00 -17.31
N ALA A 96 2.02 -27.05 -17.56
CA ALA A 96 3.04 -27.07 -18.61
C ALA A 96 2.44 -26.98 -20.02
N PHE A 97 1.19 -27.39 -20.22
CA PHE A 97 0.52 -27.38 -21.51
C PHE A 97 -0.42 -26.19 -21.72
N VAL A 98 -0.63 -25.39 -20.69
CA VAL A 98 -1.52 -24.22 -20.76
C VAL A 98 -0.86 -23.10 -21.58
N ASN A 99 -1.67 -22.44 -22.41
CA ASN A 99 -1.21 -21.30 -23.21
C ASN A 99 -0.67 -20.18 -22.32
N PRO A 100 0.63 -19.80 -22.45
CA PRO A 100 1.27 -18.80 -21.58
C PRO A 100 0.57 -17.43 -21.63
N THR A 101 0.18 -16.97 -22.83
CA THR A 101 -0.46 -15.67 -23.02
C THR A 101 -1.80 -15.60 -22.29
N ILE A 102 -2.64 -16.65 -22.34
CA ILE A 102 -3.92 -16.70 -21.63
C ILE A 102 -3.69 -16.73 -20.12
N THR A 103 -2.67 -17.43 -19.65
CA THR A 103 -2.26 -17.41 -18.25
C THR A 103 -1.88 -15.98 -17.81
N GLY A 104 -1.05 -15.31 -18.61
CA GLY A 104 -0.65 -13.92 -18.38
C GLY A 104 -1.83 -12.97 -18.31
N ILE A 105 -2.78 -13.06 -19.26
CA ILE A 105 -4.01 -12.25 -19.27
C ILE A 105 -4.83 -12.50 -17.99
N THR A 106 -5.04 -13.77 -17.63
CA THR A 106 -5.86 -14.14 -16.48
C THR A 106 -5.32 -13.59 -15.17
N ILE A 107 -4.00 -13.52 -15.02
CA ILE A 107 -3.37 -12.93 -13.83
C ILE A 107 -3.43 -11.41 -13.90
N SER A 108 -3.03 -10.83 -15.03
CA SER A 108 -2.67 -9.42 -15.13
C SER A 108 -3.83 -8.46 -15.40
N CYS A 109 -5.01 -8.96 -15.80
CA CYS A 109 -6.18 -8.11 -16.01
C CYS A 109 -6.57 -7.29 -14.77
N LEU A 110 -6.34 -7.83 -13.57
CA LEU A 110 -6.58 -7.15 -12.30
C LEU A 110 -5.68 -5.92 -12.13
N GLN A 111 -4.39 -6.03 -12.46
CA GLN A 111 -3.41 -4.96 -12.24
C GLN A 111 -3.70 -3.74 -13.11
N LEU A 112 -4.15 -3.95 -14.34
CA LEU A 112 -4.49 -2.84 -15.24
C LEU A 112 -5.68 -2.03 -14.70
N SER A 113 -6.70 -2.69 -14.21
CA SER A 113 -7.85 -2.01 -13.59
C SER A 113 -7.50 -1.39 -12.22
N ALA A 114 -6.56 -1.99 -11.47
CA ALA A 114 -6.05 -1.40 -10.23
C ALA A 114 -5.30 -0.08 -10.47
N ALA A 115 -4.58 0.06 -11.59
CA ALA A 115 -3.99 1.35 -11.99
C ALA A 115 -5.06 2.43 -12.16
N ILE A 116 -6.17 2.13 -12.82
CA ILE A 116 -7.31 3.05 -12.98
C ILE A 116 -7.97 3.33 -11.62
N GLY A 117 -8.15 2.29 -10.80
CA GLY A 117 -8.70 2.38 -9.45
C GLY A 117 -7.88 3.31 -8.56
N SER A 118 -6.56 3.23 -8.58
CA SER A 118 -5.67 4.06 -7.76
C SER A 118 -5.72 5.55 -8.14
N LEU A 119 -5.78 5.87 -9.42
CA LEU A 119 -5.92 7.26 -9.89
C LEU A 119 -7.27 7.87 -9.49
N THR A 120 -8.34 7.08 -9.58
CA THR A 120 -9.70 7.53 -9.22
C THR A 120 -9.88 7.63 -7.71
N ALA A 121 -9.31 6.70 -6.93
CA ALA A 121 -9.38 6.67 -5.48
C ALA A 121 -8.78 7.90 -4.82
N GLY A 122 -7.65 8.41 -5.34
CA GLY A 122 -7.02 9.63 -4.82
C GLY A 122 -7.96 10.83 -4.81
N ARG A 123 -8.67 11.07 -5.92
CA ARG A 123 -9.65 12.16 -6.02
C ARG A 123 -10.93 11.87 -5.25
N LEU A 124 -11.44 10.66 -5.38
CA LEU A 124 -12.69 10.27 -4.72
C LEU A 124 -12.54 10.29 -3.20
N GLY A 125 -11.40 9.83 -2.65
CA GLY A 125 -11.10 9.87 -1.23
C GLY A 125 -11.07 11.29 -0.65
N ASP A 126 -10.62 12.27 -1.44
CA ASP A 126 -10.69 13.68 -1.04
C ASP A 126 -12.13 14.21 -0.97
N VAL A 127 -13.02 13.73 -1.84
CA VAL A 127 -14.42 14.19 -1.93
C VAL A 127 -15.32 13.46 -0.92
N ILE A 128 -15.36 12.12 -0.96
CA ILE A 128 -16.32 11.33 -0.16
C ILE A 128 -15.78 10.88 1.20
N GLY A 129 -14.48 10.99 1.42
CA GLY A 129 -13.79 10.52 2.64
C GLY A 129 -13.08 9.19 2.47
N ARG A 130 -12.06 8.98 3.31
CA ARG A 130 -11.20 7.79 3.24
C ARG A 130 -11.95 6.53 3.64
N LYS A 131 -12.71 6.60 4.73
CA LYS A 131 -13.56 5.53 5.24
C LYS A 131 -14.51 4.96 4.17
N ARG A 132 -15.17 5.84 3.41
CA ARG A 132 -16.11 5.42 2.36
C ARG A 132 -15.38 4.79 1.18
N CYS A 133 -14.19 5.26 0.83
CA CYS A 133 -13.36 4.63 -0.20
C CYS A 133 -12.98 3.20 0.20
N VAL A 134 -12.60 2.96 1.45
CA VAL A 134 -12.32 1.60 1.96
C VAL A 134 -13.59 0.74 1.89
N ALA A 135 -14.76 1.28 2.26
CA ALA A 135 -16.04 0.56 2.15
C ALA A 135 -16.36 0.16 0.70
N ILE A 136 -16.16 1.07 -0.25
CA ILE A 136 -16.37 0.81 -1.69
C ILE A 136 -15.40 -0.26 -2.17
N GLY A 137 -14.10 -0.14 -1.84
CA GLY A 137 -13.08 -1.13 -2.19
C GLY A 137 -13.41 -2.50 -1.62
N GLY A 138 -13.75 -2.59 -0.33
CA GLY A 138 -14.14 -3.83 0.34
C GLY A 138 -15.42 -4.45 -0.24
N PHE A 139 -16.40 -3.65 -0.62
CA PHE A 139 -17.63 -4.11 -1.27
C PHE A 139 -17.34 -4.70 -2.66
N ILE A 140 -16.56 -4.00 -3.49
CA ILE A 140 -16.13 -4.50 -4.80
C ILE A 140 -15.40 -5.84 -4.61
N TYR A 141 -14.48 -5.91 -3.66
CA TYR A 141 -13.73 -7.13 -3.36
C TYR A 141 -14.64 -8.30 -2.97
N PHE A 142 -15.59 -8.09 -2.08
CA PHE A 142 -16.54 -9.10 -1.62
C PHE A 142 -17.38 -9.66 -2.77
N VAL A 143 -17.98 -8.77 -3.56
CA VAL A 143 -18.85 -9.17 -4.69
C VAL A 143 -18.07 -9.91 -5.77
N THR A 144 -16.85 -9.42 -6.08
CA THR A 144 -16.05 -10.04 -7.15
C THR A 144 -15.42 -11.35 -6.74
N ALA A 145 -15.07 -11.54 -5.46
CA ALA A 145 -14.66 -12.84 -4.94
C ALA A 145 -15.81 -13.88 -5.08
N PHE A 146 -17.06 -13.46 -4.81
CA PHE A 146 -18.23 -14.30 -5.07
C PHE A 146 -18.36 -14.66 -6.56
N ILE A 147 -18.24 -13.68 -7.46
CA ILE A 147 -18.33 -13.91 -8.91
C ILE A 147 -17.24 -14.90 -9.36
N GLN A 148 -16.02 -14.79 -8.87
CA GLN A 148 -14.91 -15.66 -9.22
C GLN A 148 -15.11 -17.08 -8.66
N ALA A 149 -15.54 -17.23 -7.39
CA ALA A 149 -15.80 -18.53 -6.78
C ALA A 149 -16.87 -19.34 -7.54
N PHE A 150 -17.86 -18.68 -8.15
CA PHE A 150 -18.96 -19.31 -8.88
C PHE A 150 -18.89 -19.08 -10.40
N ALA A 151 -17.74 -18.67 -10.94
CA ALA A 151 -17.58 -18.42 -12.37
C ALA A 151 -17.90 -19.68 -13.21
N PRO A 152 -18.79 -19.57 -14.22
CA PRO A 152 -19.11 -20.69 -15.10
C PRO A 152 -18.02 -20.97 -16.14
N ASN A 153 -17.28 -19.95 -16.56
CA ASN A 153 -16.24 -20.01 -17.59
C ASN A 153 -15.13 -19.01 -17.34
N LEU A 154 -14.04 -19.13 -18.11
CA LEU A 154 -12.85 -18.27 -17.98
C LEU A 154 -13.17 -16.79 -18.22
N ALA A 155 -14.04 -16.47 -19.17
CA ALA A 155 -14.40 -15.08 -19.47
C ALA A 155 -15.07 -14.39 -18.25
N CYS A 156 -16.02 -15.07 -17.58
CA CYS A 156 -16.64 -14.57 -16.36
C CYS A 156 -15.62 -14.41 -15.23
N PHE A 157 -14.69 -15.34 -15.09
CA PHE A 157 -13.60 -15.28 -14.12
C PHE A 157 -12.70 -14.06 -14.35
N ILE A 158 -12.27 -13.82 -15.61
CA ILE A 158 -11.45 -12.65 -15.99
C ILE A 158 -12.21 -11.34 -15.74
N VAL A 159 -13.51 -11.27 -16.07
CA VAL A 159 -14.33 -10.09 -15.76
C VAL A 159 -14.39 -9.84 -14.25
N GLY A 160 -14.60 -10.90 -13.45
CA GLY A 160 -14.56 -10.81 -11.99
C GLY A 160 -13.23 -10.23 -11.48
N ARG A 161 -12.09 -10.73 -11.98
CA ARG A 161 -10.75 -10.22 -11.65
C ARG A 161 -10.55 -8.78 -12.08
N THR A 162 -10.99 -8.42 -13.28
CA THR A 162 -10.88 -7.04 -13.79
C THR A 162 -11.66 -6.06 -12.92
N ILE A 163 -12.87 -6.40 -12.50
CA ILE A 163 -13.65 -5.55 -11.59
C ILE A 163 -12.99 -5.51 -10.20
N GLN A 164 -12.46 -6.64 -9.72
CA GLN A 164 -11.77 -6.72 -8.44
C GLN A 164 -10.57 -5.76 -8.38
N GLY A 165 -9.83 -5.62 -9.48
CA GLY A 165 -8.70 -4.70 -9.56
C GLY A 165 -9.07 -3.26 -9.24
N LEU A 166 -10.27 -2.77 -9.62
CA LEU A 166 -10.73 -1.45 -9.16
C LEU A 166 -10.76 -1.37 -7.64
N GLY A 167 -11.29 -2.41 -6.97
CA GLY A 167 -11.30 -2.49 -5.50
C GLY A 167 -9.90 -2.49 -4.90
N VAL A 168 -8.98 -3.27 -5.47
CA VAL A 168 -7.56 -3.27 -5.08
C VAL A 168 -6.94 -1.88 -5.21
N GLY A 169 -7.17 -1.19 -6.34
CA GLY A 169 -6.69 0.17 -6.55
C GLY A 169 -7.23 1.17 -5.53
N PHE A 170 -8.51 1.03 -5.13
CA PHE A 170 -9.09 1.84 -4.06
C PHE A 170 -8.42 1.60 -2.72
N LEU A 171 -8.19 0.34 -2.34
CA LEU A 171 -7.61 -0.03 -1.05
C LEU A 171 -6.13 0.37 -0.99
N SER A 172 -5.32 -0.02 -1.96
CA SER A 172 -3.87 0.24 -2.00
C SER A 172 -3.50 1.73 -2.02
N MET A 173 -4.40 2.61 -2.47
CA MET A 173 -4.20 4.06 -2.40
C MET A 173 -4.72 4.66 -1.09
N THR A 174 -5.86 4.17 -0.58
CA THR A 174 -6.57 4.81 0.54
C THR A 174 -6.01 4.40 1.90
N VAL A 175 -5.61 3.12 2.06
CA VAL A 175 -5.14 2.60 3.35
C VAL A 175 -3.85 3.28 3.83
N PRO A 176 -2.78 3.43 3.00
CA PRO A 176 -1.59 4.18 3.40
C PRO A 176 -1.88 5.61 3.84
N ILE A 177 -2.83 6.28 3.15
CA ILE A 177 -3.25 7.64 3.52
C ILE A 177 -3.91 7.65 4.89
N ILE A 178 -4.85 6.74 5.17
CA ILE A 178 -5.48 6.63 6.49
C ILE A 178 -4.41 6.47 7.56
N GLN A 179 -3.48 5.54 7.38
CA GLN A 179 -2.46 5.24 8.38
C GLN A 179 -1.53 6.43 8.65
N THR A 180 -1.12 7.14 7.61
CA THR A 180 -0.29 8.34 7.76
C THR A 180 -1.05 9.53 8.36
N GLU A 181 -2.37 9.63 8.15
CA GLU A 181 -3.22 10.70 8.69
C GLU A 181 -3.61 10.49 10.16
N ILE A 182 -3.70 9.22 10.64
CA ILE A 182 -4.02 8.91 12.04
C ILE A 182 -2.78 8.70 12.91
N ALA A 183 -1.63 8.40 12.32
CA ALA A 183 -0.38 8.17 13.02
C ALA A 183 0.23 9.47 13.55
N ALA A 184 0.83 9.41 14.75
CA ALA A 184 1.66 10.49 15.24
C ALA A 184 2.90 10.67 14.31
N PRO A 185 3.41 11.91 14.10
CA PRO A 185 4.47 12.20 13.14
C PRO A 185 5.70 11.27 13.24
N HIS A 186 6.14 10.99 14.47
CA HIS A 186 7.31 10.15 14.76
C HIS A 186 7.06 8.63 14.57
N ARG A 187 5.83 8.20 14.23
CA ARG A 187 5.46 6.78 14.06
C ARG A 187 4.96 6.45 12.65
N ARG A 188 5.01 7.39 11.72
CA ARG A 188 4.49 7.20 10.35
C ARG A 188 5.23 6.07 9.62
N GLY A 189 6.56 6.05 9.70
CA GLY A 189 7.37 4.98 9.08
C GLY A 189 7.05 3.60 9.63
N LEU A 190 6.86 3.49 10.97
CA LEU A 190 6.43 2.24 11.61
C LEU A 190 5.07 1.78 11.07
N MET A 191 4.09 2.68 10.92
CA MET A 191 2.75 2.32 10.46
C MET A 191 2.75 1.81 9.02
N VAL A 192 3.51 2.45 8.12
CA VAL A 192 3.69 1.97 6.73
C VAL A 192 4.44 0.62 6.71
N GLY A 193 5.41 0.42 7.60
CA GLY A 193 6.09 -0.87 7.75
C GLY A 193 5.14 -1.99 8.21
N VAL A 194 4.27 -1.70 9.17
CA VAL A 194 3.22 -2.63 9.64
C VAL A 194 2.27 -2.97 8.50
N GLU A 195 1.80 -1.99 7.76
CA GLU A 195 0.93 -2.15 6.59
C GLU A 195 1.54 -3.10 5.55
N TYR A 196 2.80 -2.88 5.19
CA TYR A 196 3.50 -3.77 4.25
C TYR A 196 3.64 -5.20 4.81
N THR A 197 3.84 -5.35 6.13
CA THR A 197 3.86 -6.66 6.78
C THR A 197 2.50 -7.36 6.68
N PHE A 198 1.39 -6.63 6.77
CA PHE A 198 0.06 -7.19 6.55
C PHE A 198 -0.17 -7.61 5.10
N LEU A 199 0.33 -6.84 4.13
CA LEU A 199 0.29 -7.20 2.71
C LEU A 199 0.95 -8.57 2.49
N ILE A 200 2.19 -8.74 2.95
CA ILE A 200 2.91 -10.00 2.79
C ILE A 200 2.34 -11.11 3.69
N GLY A 201 1.79 -10.75 4.86
CA GLY A 201 1.02 -11.67 5.69
C GLY A 201 -0.23 -12.22 4.99
N GLY A 202 -0.91 -11.39 4.19
CA GLY A 202 -2.02 -11.82 3.32
C GLY A 202 -1.56 -12.81 2.25
N TYR A 203 -0.44 -12.52 1.59
CA TYR A 203 0.21 -13.46 0.65
C TYR A 203 0.56 -14.80 1.33
N MET A 204 1.17 -14.73 2.50
CA MET A 204 1.49 -15.93 3.29
C MET A 204 0.22 -16.73 3.63
N LEU A 205 -0.83 -16.05 4.11
CA LEU A 205 -2.09 -16.71 4.44
C LEU A 205 -2.69 -17.43 3.22
N SER A 206 -2.71 -16.78 2.05
CA SER A 206 -3.29 -17.38 0.84
C SER A 206 -2.52 -18.61 0.37
N THR A 207 -1.18 -18.56 0.38
CA THR A 207 -0.37 -19.72 -0.05
C THR A 207 -0.55 -20.93 0.87
N TRP A 208 -0.71 -20.72 2.20
CA TRP A 208 -1.05 -21.80 3.14
C TRP A 208 -2.49 -22.30 2.96
N VAL A 209 -3.43 -21.41 2.68
CA VAL A 209 -4.81 -21.77 2.37
C VAL A 209 -4.87 -22.61 1.08
N ASP A 210 -4.19 -22.18 0.02
CA ASP A 210 -4.11 -22.94 -1.23
C ASP A 210 -3.53 -24.34 -1.01
N TYR A 211 -2.43 -24.43 -0.25
CA TYR A 211 -1.85 -25.72 0.11
C TYR A 211 -2.83 -26.58 0.91
N GLY A 212 -3.57 -26.01 1.87
CA GLY A 212 -4.57 -26.73 2.67
C GLY A 212 -5.73 -27.25 1.82
N PHE A 213 -6.30 -26.41 0.94
CA PHE A 213 -7.41 -26.80 0.07
C PHE A 213 -6.99 -27.75 -1.07
N TYR A 214 -5.71 -27.81 -1.43
CA TYR A 214 -5.19 -28.80 -2.39
C TYR A 214 -5.48 -30.26 -1.98
N PHE A 215 -5.54 -30.57 -0.69
CA PHE A 215 -5.86 -31.92 -0.20
C PHE A 215 -7.33 -32.34 -0.41
N LEU A 216 -8.19 -31.42 -0.85
CA LEU A 216 -9.57 -31.71 -1.20
C LEU A 216 -9.76 -32.11 -2.67
N LEU A 217 -8.66 -32.32 -3.42
CA LEU A 217 -8.74 -32.86 -4.77
C LEU A 217 -9.40 -34.25 -4.75
N PRO A 218 -10.24 -34.60 -5.73
CA PRO A 218 -10.57 -33.85 -6.97
C PRO A 218 -11.80 -32.93 -6.86
N ASP A 219 -12.25 -32.57 -5.68
CA ASP A 219 -13.43 -31.72 -5.47
C ASP A 219 -13.18 -30.27 -5.96
N ASN A 220 -14.25 -29.61 -6.44
CA ASN A 220 -14.22 -28.19 -6.79
C ASN A 220 -13.86 -27.29 -5.59
N LEU A 221 -14.11 -27.73 -4.37
CA LEU A 221 -13.74 -27.00 -3.17
C LEU A 221 -12.22 -26.74 -3.09
N SER A 222 -11.39 -27.55 -3.76
CA SER A 222 -9.93 -27.39 -3.83
C SER A 222 -9.49 -26.05 -4.44
N TRP A 223 -10.30 -25.43 -5.30
CA TRP A 223 -10.02 -24.13 -5.90
C TRP A 223 -11.01 -23.03 -5.46
N GLN A 224 -12.24 -23.39 -5.07
CA GLN A 224 -13.23 -22.43 -4.58
C GLN A 224 -12.99 -22.02 -3.13
N GLY A 225 -12.44 -22.92 -2.31
CA GLY A 225 -12.20 -22.70 -0.89
C GLY A 225 -11.37 -21.46 -0.59
N PRO A 226 -10.24 -21.23 -1.26
CA PRO A 226 -9.46 -20.01 -1.14
C PRO A 226 -10.28 -18.74 -1.39
N TYR A 227 -11.22 -18.72 -2.36
CA TYR A 227 -12.12 -17.59 -2.58
C TYR A 227 -13.13 -17.39 -1.45
N PHE A 228 -13.62 -18.47 -0.81
CA PHE A 228 -14.49 -18.32 0.35
C PHE A 228 -13.78 -17.68 1.54
N VAL A 229 -12.51 -18.01 1.75
CA VAL A 229 -11.69 -17.32 2.76
C VAL A 229 -11.50 -15.84 2.40
N GLN A 230 -11.23 -15.54 1.13
CA GLN A 230 -11.11 -14.16 0.63
C GLN A 230 -12.41 -13.37 0.84
N MET A 231 -13.56 -13.97 0.56
CA MET A 231 -14.88 -13.37 0.83
C MET A 231 -15.07 -13.05 2.32
N GLY A 232 -14.67 -13.98 3.21
CA GLY A 232 -14.73 -13.78 4.66
C GLY A 232 -13.90 -12.57 5.10
N LEU A 233 -12.67 -12.46 4.62
CA LEU A 233 -11.78 -11.33 4.91
C LEU A 233 -12.34 -10.01 4.36
N ALA A 234 -12.85 -10.02 3.13
CA ALA A 234 -13.47 -8.85 2.51
C ALA A 234 -14.75 -8.41 3.25
N PHE A 235 -15.56 -9.36 3.74
CA PHE A 235 -16.73 -9.09 4.55
C PHE A 235 -16.36 -8.45 5.89
N ILE A 236 -15.30 -8.92 6.55
CA ILE A 236 -14.79 -8.32 7.79
C ILE A 236 -14.34 -6.87 7.52
N LEU A 237 -13.55 -6.63 6.47
CA LEU A 237 -13.11 -5.28 6.10
C LEU A 237 -14.30 -4.35 5.83
N LEU A 238 -15.26 -4.81 5.02
CA LEU A 238 -16.47 -4.04 4.70
C LEU A 238 -17.27 -3.71 5.96
N SER A 239 -17.51 -4.69 6.84
CA SER A 239 -18.25 -4.50 8.08
C SER A 239 -17.56 -3.51 9.02
N MET A 240 -16.25 -3.65 9.17
CA MET A 240 -15.45 -2.76 10.03
C MET A 240 -15.34 -1.34 9.45
N SER A 241 -15.36 -1.19 8.12
CA SER A 241 -15.35 0.14 7.50
C SER A 241 -16.52 1.03 7.93
N PHE A 242 -17.65 0.48 8.38
CA PHE A 242 -18.77 1.24 8.93
C PHE A 242 -18.56 1.68 10.39
N VAL A 243 -17.72 0.98 11.12
CA VAL A 243 -17.45 1.23 12.55
C VAL A 243 -16.29 2.20 12.77
N LEU A 244 -15.27 2.13 11.92
CA LEU A 244 -14.04 2.93 12.03
C LEU A 244 -14.29 4.43 11.90
N PRO A 245 -13.45 5.30 12.54
CA PRO A 245 -13.53 6.74 12.37
C PRO A 245 -13.12 7.19 10.96
N GLU A 246 -13.61 8.35 10.55
CA GLU A 246 -13.03 9.08 9.42
C GLU A 246 -11.75 9.77 9.88
N THR A 247 -10.83 10.07 8.96
CA THR A 247 -9.55 10.68 9.34
C THR A 247 -9.71 12.11 9.82
N PRO A 248 -8.98 12.52 10.89
CA PRO A 248 -9.09 13.88 11.44
C PRO A 248 -8.76 14.96 10.41
N ARG A 249 -7.80 14.69 9.53
CA ARG A 249 -7.35 15.62 8.51
C ARG A 249 -8.41 15.86 7.44
N TRP A 250 -9.09 14.80 6.98
CA TRP A 250 -10.19 14.92 6.04
C TRP A 250 -11.35 15.72 6.64
N LEU A 251 -11.68 15.45 7.91
CA LEU A 251 -12.73 16.19 8.63
C LEU A 251 -12.39 17.68 8.71
N ALA A 252 -11.17 18.03 9.11
CA ALA A 252 -10.72 19.42 9.20
C ALA A 252 -10.76 20.13 7.83
N ARG A 253 -10.28 19.47 6.77
CA ARG A 253 -10.27 20.01 5.41
C ARG A 253 -11.66 20.31 4.87
N ASN A 254 -12.66 19.51 5.25
CA ASN A 254 -14.05 19.68 4.83
C ASN A 254 -14.89 20.53 5.80
N GLY A 255 -14.25 21.24 6.75
CA GLY A 255 -14.92 22.18 7.66
C GLY A 255 -15.55 21.54 8.91
N PHE A 256 -15.36 20.22 9.13
CA PHE A 256 -15.86 19.51 10.31
C PHE A 256 -14.85 19.57 11.47
N MET A 257 -14.55 20.80 11.94
CA MET A 257 -13.49 21.03 12.94
C MET A 257 -13.78 20.39 14.30
N LYS A 258 -15.04 20.41 14.75
CA LYS A 258 -15.44 19.82 16.06
C LYS A 258 -15.27 18.29 16.01
N GLU A 259 -15.69 17.68 14.93
CA GLU A 259 -15.55 16.24 14.69
C GLU A 259 -14.07 15.85 14.54
N SER A 260 -13.26 16.68 13.88
CA SER A 260 -11.82 16.46 13.74
C SER A 260 -11.14 16.45 15.12
N LEU A 261 -11.38 17.47 15.95
CA LEU A 261 -10.85 17.54 17.31
C LEU A 261 -11.28 16.33 18.16
N GLN A 262 -12.56 15.97 18.10
CA GLN A 262 -13.07 14.80 18.82
C GLN A 262 -12.42 13.51 18.33
N THR A 263 -12.22 13.34 17.03
CA THR A 263 -11.57 12.14 16.48
C THR A 263 -10.10 12.06 16.92
N VAL A 264 -9.38 13.18 16.98
CA VAL A 264 -8.01 13.20 17.54
C VAL A 264 -8.02 12.79 19.01
N ALA A 265 -8.96 13.31 19.81
CA ALA A 265 -9.11 12.96 21.22
C ALA A 265 -9.46 11.47 21.41
N ASP A 266 -10.38 10.95 20.59
CA ASP A 266 -10.80 9.55 20.65
C ASP A 266 -9.65 8.59 20.26
N LEU A 267 -8.79 8.97 19.32
CA LEU A 267 -7.64 8.16 18.89
C LEU A 267 -6.45 8.22 19.86
N HIS A 268 -6.18 9.38 20.46
CA HIS A 268 -4.93 9.60 21.19
C HIS A 268 -5.08 9.78 22.70
N SER A 269 -6.26 10.20 23.20
CA SER A 269 -6.47 10.62 24.62
C SER A 269 -7.76 10.12 25.26
N LYS A 270 -8.29 8.98 24.85
CA LYS A 270 -9.52 8.40 25.42
C LYS A 270 -10.74 9.36 25.41
N GLY A 271 -10.80 10.25 24.42
CA GLY A 271 -11.90 11.20 24.25
C GLY A 271 -11.74 12.54 25.00
N ASP A 272 -10.61 12.78 25.65
CA ASP A 272 -10.32 14.05 26.32
C ASP A 272 -9.83 15.09 25.30
N ILE A 273 -10.71 16.00 24.93
CA ILE A 273 -10.42 17.10 23.99
C ILE A 273 -9.51 18.18 24.57
N HIS A 274 -9.37 18.23 25.90
CA HIS A 274 -8.57 19.26 26.59
C HIS A 274 -7.11 18.80 26.85
N ALA A 275 -6.79 17.55 26.57
CA ALA A 275 -5.42 17.05 26.73
C ALA A 275 -4.46 17.87 25.87
N GLU A 276 -3.34 18.34 26.45
CA GLU A 276 -2.35 19.19 25.77
C GLU A 276 -1.85 18.58 24.45
N HIS A 277 -1.55 17.28 24.47
CA HIS A 277 -1.13 16.55 23.27
C HIS A 277 -2.19 16.56 22.15
N VAL A 278 -3.49 16.45 22.50
CA VAL A 278 -4.60 16.50 21.52
C VAL A 278 -4.69 17.87 20.89
N GLN A 279 -4.56 18.93 21.70
CA GLN A 279 -4.59 20.31 21.23
C GLN A 279 -3.38 20.59 20.29
N GLN A 280 -2.19 20.08 20.63
CA GLN A 280 -1.01 20.23 19.78
C GLN A 280 -1.20 19.56 18.41
N VAL A 281 -1.61 18.29 18.39
CA VAL A 281 -1.86 17.54 17.13
C VAL A 281 -2.96 18.22 16.32
N PHE A 282 -4.03 18.69 16.96
CA PHE A 282 -5.11 19.38 16.26
C PHE A 282 -4.67 20.72 15.67
N MET A 283 -3.84 21.49 16.38
CA MET A 283 -3.24 22.74 15.90
C MET A 283 -2.34 22.48 14.66
N GLU A 284 -1.53 21.42 14.68
CA GLU A 284 -0.73 21.01 13.51
C GLU A 284 -1.62 20.68 12.31
N ILE A 285 -2.72 19.93 12.52
CA ILE A 285 -3.70 19.63 11.47
C ILE A 285 -4.32 20.90 10.91
N GLN A 286 -4.74 21.82 11.78
CA GLN A 286 -5.32 23.10 11.34
C GLN A 286 -4.33 23.93 10.53
N GLN A 287 -3.08 24.05 11.00
CA GLN A 287 -2.03 24.77 10.27
C GLN A 287 -1.77 24.16 8.90
N ALA A 288 -1.66 22.82 8.83
CA ALA A 288 -1.47 22.11 7.58
C ALA A 288 -2.64 22.32 6.60
N VAL A 289 -3.88 22.29 7.10
CA VAL A 289 -5.08 22.51 6.27
C VAL A 289 -5.15 23.97 5.78
N ARG A 290 -4.88 24.96 6.65
CA ARG A 290 -4.81 26.37 6.24
C ARG A 290 -3.73 26.61 5.18
N TYR A 291 -2.56 26.01 5.35
CA TYR A 291 -1.48 26.06 4.39
C TYR A 291 -1.89 25.50 3.01
N GLU A 292 -2.55 24.33 3.00
CA GLU A 292 -3.10 23.76 1.76
C GLU A 292 -4.16 24.66 1.11
N GLN A 293 -4.97 25.35 1.92
CA GLN A 293 -5.98 26.29 1.41
C GLN A 293 -5.38 27.57 0.81
N THR A 294 -4.34 28.11 1.45
CA THR A 294 -3.66 29.34 1.01
C THR A 294 -2.91 29.12 -0.30
N LEU A 295 -2.17 28.00 -0.42
CA LEU A 295 -1.41 27.69 -1.63
C LEU A 295 -2.27 27.10 -2.77
N GLY A 296 -3.50 26.67 -2.49
CA GLY A 296 -4.35 25.93 -3.40
C GLY A 296 -3.83 24.51 -3.67
N GLN A 297 -4.61 23.71 -4.41
CA GLN A 297 -4.18 22.38 -4.82
C GLN A 297 -3.18 22.48 -5.98
N SER A 298 -2.10 21.66 -5.92
CA SER A 298 -1.20 21.53 -7.06
C SER A 298 -1.95 21.02 -8.30
N SER A 299 -1.63 21.54 -9.49
CA SER A 299 -2.16 21.01 -10.74
C SER A 299 -1.43 19.73 -11.17
N TRP A 300 -2.02 18.92 -12.06
CA TRP A 300 -1.30 17.79 -12.66
C TRP A 300 -0.08 18.25 -13.48
N GLY A 301 -0.15 19.42 -14.11
CA GLY A 301 0.98 20.02 -14.83
C GLY A 301 2.15 20.35 -13.92
N GLU A 302 1.90 20.82 -12.68
CA GLU A 302 2.96 21.10 -11.71
C GLU A 302 3.74 19.84 -11.30
N MET A 303 3.14 18.66 -11.36
CA MET A 303 3.85 17.40 -11.08
C MET A 303 4.99 17.17 -12.07
N PHE A 304 4.80 17.54 -13.34
CA PHE A 304 5.80 17.33 -14.39
C PHE A 304 6.71 18.55 -14.64
N THR A 305 6.39 19.69 -14.05
CA THR A 305 7.20 20.92 -14.15
C THR A 305 7.91 21.20 -12.81
N ARG A 306 7.20 21.78 -11.84
CA ARG A 306 7.72 22.18 -10.54
C ARG A 306 8.27 20.99 -9.74
N TYR A 307 7.53 19.87 -9.66
CA TYR A 307 7.89 18.69 -8.88
C TYR A 307 8.51 17.56 -9.71
N ARG A 308 9.04 17.88 -10.91
CA ARG A 308 9.53 16.88 -11.88
C ARG A 308 10.51 15.85 -11.27
N LYS A 309 11.52 16.30 -10.53
CA LYS A 309 12.53 15.40 -9.93
C LYS A 309 11.89 14.45 -8.94
N ARG A 310 11.00 14.95 -8.09
CA ARG A 310 10.26 14.15 -7.09
C ARG A 310 9.32 13.16 -7.75
N THR A 311 8.64 13.58 -8.81
CA THR A 311 7.76 12.72 -9.61
C THR A 311 8.54 11.59 -10.27
N ILE A 312 9.73 11.86 -10.81
CA ILE A 312 10.61 10.82 -11.36
C ILE A 312 11.02 9.83 -10.26
N VAL A 313 11.43 10.30 -9.08
CA VAL A 313 11.79 9.41 -7.96
C VAL A 313 10.61 8.54 -7.53
N GLY A 314 9.42 9.13 -7.36
CA GLY A 314 8.22 8.39 -6.97
C GLY A 314 7.79 7.35 -7.99
N ILE A 315 7.76 7.72 -9.28
CA ILE A 315 7.40 6.81 -10.38
C ILE A 315 8.44 5.69 -10.50
N THR A 316 9.74 6.02 -10.54
CA THR A 316 10.79 5.02 -10.76
C THR A 316 10.96 4.09 -9.56
N ALA A 317 10.73 4.56 -8.33
CA ALA A 317 10.76 3.69 -7.15
C ALA A 317 9.71 2.57 -7.26
N GLN A 318 8.48 2.92 -7.58
CA GLN A 318 7.38 1.97 -7.74
C GLN A 318 7.52 1.11 -9.02
N MET A 319 8.03 1.67 -10.10
CA MET A 319 8.34 0.96 -11.34
C MET A 319 9.36 -0.15 -11.09
N PHE A 320 10.50 0.17 -10.49
CA PHE A 320 11.55 -0.82 -10.24
C PHE A 320 11.22 -1.79 -9.11
N ALA A 321 10.32 -1.44 -8.18
CA ALA A 321 9.77 -2.43 -7.26
C ALA A 321 9.19 -3.63 -8.03
N GLN A 322 8.57 -3.40 -9.19
CA GLN A 322 7.97 -4.44 -10.01
C GLN A 322 8.97 -5.05 -11.01
N LEU A 323 9.74 -4.20 -11.72
CA LEU A 323 10.73 -4.66 -12.71
C LEU A 323 11.85 -5.50 -12.10
N ASN A 324 12.13 -5.36 -10.80
CA ASN A 324 13.07 -6.22 -10.08
C ASN A 324 12.59 -7.67 -9.92
N GLY A 325 11.34 -8.00 -10.32
CA GLY A 325 10.91 -9.37 -10.55
C GLY A 325 10.15 -10.04 -9.42
N ILE A 326 9.66 -9.30 -8.42
CA ILE A 326 8.90 -9.89 -7.30
C ILE A 326 7.68 -10.70 -7.77
N ASN A 327 6.98 -10.21 -8.80
CA ASN A 327 5.78 -10.86 -9.32
C ASN A 327 6.05 -12.15 -10.08
N ILE A 328 7.26 -12.31 -10.63
CA ILE A 328 7.70 -13.59 -11.23
C ILE A 328 7.67 -14.67 -10.15
N ILE A 329 8.18 -14.34 -8.96
CA ILE A 329 8.20 -15.29 -7.84
C ILE A 329 6.79 -15.41 -7.24
N SER A 330 6.12 -14.29 -6.94
CA SER A 330 4.83 -14.32 -6.24
C SER A 330 3.74 -15.05 -7.01
N PHE A 331 3.66 -14.92 -8.33
CA PHE A 331 2.62 -15.57 -9.13
C PHE A 331 3.04 -16.94 -9.68
N TYR A 332 4.32 -17.11 -10.03
CA TYR A 332 4.76 -18.26 -10.82
C TYR A 332 5.69 -19.22 -10.09
N LEU A 333 5.97 -19.01 -8.77
CA LEU A 333 6.87 -19.91 -8.03
C LEU A 333 6.41 -21.37 -8.05
N PRO A 334 5.12 -21.73 -7.81
CA PRO A 334 4.72 -23.13 -7.86
C PRO A 334 4.91 -23.74 -9.27
N THR A 335 4.60 -23.00 -10.33
CA THR A 335 4.78 -23.45 -11.72
C THR A 335 6.27 -23.60 -12.07
N THR A 336 7.11 -22.67 -11.61
CA THR A 336 8.57 -22.74 -11.81
C THR A 336 9.18 -23.95 -11.09
N LEU A 337 8.76 -24.21 -9.84
CA LEU A 337 9.23 -25.37 -9.07
C LEU A 337 8.72 -26.69 -9.68
N ALA A 338 7.49 -26.72 -10.19
CA ALA A 338 6.96 -27.87 -10.92
C ALA A 338 7.75 -28.13 -12.22
N ALA A 339 8.04 -27.08 -12.99
CA ALA A 339 8.90 -27.16 -14.18
C ALA A 339 10.34 -27.60 -13.85
N ALA A 340 10.87 -27.25 -12.67
CA ALA A 340 12.16 -27.71 -12.19
C ALA A 340 12.14 -29.19 -11.74
N GLY A 341 10.95 -29.84 -11.69
CA GLY A 341 10.77 -31.27 -11.41
C GLY A 341 10.20 -31.63 -10.05
N PHE A 342 9.71 -30.66 -9.28
CA PHE A 342 8.97 -30.97 -8.05
C PHE A 342 7.53 -31.40 -8.37
N SER A 343 6.96 -32.29 -7.54
CA SER A 343 5.53 -32.57 -7.61
C SER A 343 4.72 -31.31 -7.24
N THR A 344 3.51 -31.20 -7.76
CA THR A 344 2.60 -30.06 -7.48
C THR A 344 2.43 -29.82 -5.98
N GLN A 345 2.24 -30.89 -5.21
CA GLN A 345 2.13 -30.81 -3.75
C GLN A 345 3.39 -30.21 -3.10
N LYS A 346 4.59 -30.66 -3.51
CA LYS A 346 5.84 -30.09 -3.02
C LYS A 346 6.01 -28.64 -3.44
N SER A 347 5.69 -28.29 -4.67
CA SER A 347 5.77 -26.92 -5.18
C SER A 347 4.90 -25.96 -4.38
N LEU A 348 3.67 -26.36 -4.05
CA LEU A 348 2.78 -25.58 -3.18
C LEU A 348 3.32 -25.46 -1.76
N LEU A 349 3.81 -26.56 -1.16
CA LEU A 349 4.40 -26.54 0.18
C LEU A 349 5.63 -25.62 0.25
N TYR A 350 6.55 -25.70 -0.73
CA TYR A 350 7.73 -24.85 -0.75
C TYR A 350 7.38 -23.37 -1.00
N THR A 351 6.34 -23.09 -1.78
CA THR A 351 5.83 -21.73 -1.96
C THR A 351 5.25 -21.18 -0.64
N ALA A 352 4.44 -21.95 0.06
CA ALA A 352 3.90 -21.57 1.36
C ALA A 352 5.02 -21.41 2.41
N ALA A 353 6.01 -22.30 2.42
CA ALA A 353 7.15 -22.23 3.33
C ALA A 353 8.04 -20.99 3.06
N ASN A 354 8.23 -20.61 1.79
CA ASN A 354 8.96 -19.40 1.40
C ASN A 354 8.28 -18.11 1.89
N ALA A 355 6.96 -18.09 2.01
CA ALA A 355 6.24 -16.92 2.48
C ALA A 355 6.51 -16.60 3.97
N LEU A 356 6.93 -17.58 4.79
CA LEU A 356 7.26 -17.36 6.21
C LEU A 356 8.49 -16.45 6.40
N PRO A 357 9.69 -16.80 5.88
CA PRO A 357 10.86 -15.93 6.00
C PRO A 357 10.68 -14.60 5.27
N TYR A 358 9.91 -14.56 4.18
CA TYR A 358 9.57 -13.32 3.51
C TYR A 358 8.78 -12.39 4.43
N THR A 359 7.70 -12.88 5.06
CA THR A 359 6.91 -12.10 6.03
C THR A 359 7.75 -11.67 7.24
N ALA A 360 8.58 -12.57 7.77
CA ALA A 360 9.48 -12.24 8.87
C ALA A 360 10.46 -11.11 8.50
N ALA A 361 10.99 -11.11 7.28
CA ALA A 361 11.90 -10.07 6.79
C ALA A 361 11.25 -8.68 6.76
N THR A 362 9.94 -8.59 6.48
CA THR A 362 9.24 -7.30 6.45
C THR A 362 9.17 -6.64 7.83
N THR A 363 9.20 -7.39 8.91
CA THR A 363 9.20 -6.81 10.27
C THR A 363 10.53 -6.13 10.62
N VAL A 364 11.62 -6.53 9.99
CA VAL A 364 12.95 -5.94 10.21
C VAL A 364 12.98 -4.46 9.79
N VAL A 365 12.16 -4.09 8.81
CA VAL A 365 12.07 -2.71 8.29
C VAL A 365 11.60 -1.72 9.33
N TRP A 366 10.81 -2.13 10.32
CA TRP A 366 10.20 -1.23 11.31
C TRP A 366 11.22 -0.37 12.07
N TRP A 367 12.47 -0.82 12.16
CA TRP A 367 13.58 -0.06 12.76
C TRP A 367 14.80 0.06 11.83
N LEU A 368 14.94 -0.78 10.84
CA LEU A 368 16.11 -0.73 9.95
C LEU A 368 16.05 0.48 9.00
N ALA A 369 14.85 0.81 8.52
CA ALA A 369 14.62 1.94 7.63
C ALA A 369 15.11 3.27 8.20
N ASP A 370 14.83 3.54 9.48
CA ASP A 370 15.21 4.78 10.14
C ASP A 370 16.67 4.82 10.57
N ARG A 371 17.32 3.64 10.75
CA ARG A 371 18.72 3.55 11.16
C ARG A 371 19.70 3.61 10.00
N TRP A 372 19.44 2.88 8.93
CA TRP A 372 20.33 2.76 7.77
C TRP A 372 20.00 3.77 6.68
N GLY A 373 18.76 4.23 6.62
CA GLY A 373 18.27 5.08 5.56
C GLY A 373 17.67 4.29 4.39
N ARG A 374 16.92 5.01 3.56
CA ARG A 374 16.18 4.41 2.44
C ARG A 374 17.10 4.07 1.28
N ARG A 375 18.03 4.98 0.95
CA ARG A 375 18.94 4.84 -0.19
C ARG A 375 19.93 3.68 -0.03
N PRO A 376 20.66 3.49 1.10
CA PRO A 376 21.54 2.34 1.29
C PRO A 376 20.82 1.00 1.24
N LEU A 377 19.59 0.93 1.80
CA LEU A 377 18.77 -0.29 1.76
C LEU A 377 18.39 -0.68 0.33
N LEU A 378 17.99 0.28 -0.50
CA LEU A 378 17.66 0.03 -1.90
C LEU A 378 18.88 -0.42 -2.71
N ILE A 379 20.06 0.17 -2.47
CA ILE A 379 21.30 -0.22 -3.14
C ILE A 379 21.70 -1.64 -2.75
N LEU A 380 21.75 -1.94 -1.45
CA LEU A 380 22.08 -3.27 -0.95
C LEU A 380 21.11 -4.33 -1.48
N GLY A 381 19.80 -4.03 -1.40
CA GLY A 381 18.75 -4.92 -1.90
C GLY A 381 18.89 -5.19 -3.39
N GLY A 382 19.09 -4.15 -4.20
CA GLY A 382 19.23 -4.31 -5.66
C GLY A 382 20.43 -5.18 -6.05
N ILE A 383 21.57 -5.01 -5.39
CA ILE A 383 22.77 -5.86 -5.63
C ILE A 383 22.51 -7.30 -5.22
N ALA A 384 21.98 -7.54 -4.02
CA ALA A 384 21.73 -8.89 -3.51
C ALA A 384 20.68 -9.63 -4.36
N MET A 385 19.62 -8.94 -4.79
CA MET A 385 18.61 -9.52 -5.69
C MET A 385 19.17 -9.82 -7.07
N ALA A 386 20.03 -8.96 -7.63
CA ALA A 386 20.69 -9.21 -8.91
C ALA A 386 21.55 -10.48 -8.87
N ILE A 387 22.32 -10.65 -7.77
CA ILE A 387 23.13 -11.86 -7.55
C ILE A 387 22.22 -13.10 -7.45
N ALA A 388 21.15 -13.02 -6.66
CA ALA A 388 20.23 -14.14 -6.48
C ALA A 388 19.60 -14.56 -7.81
N MET A 389 19.13 -13.61 -8.63
CA MET A 389 18.55 -13.86 -9.96
C MET A 389 19.58 -14.48 -10.93
N GLY A 390 20.81 -13.96 -10.94
CA GLY A 390 21.89 -14.52 -11.76
C GLY A 390 22.22 -15.97 -11.39
N ILE A 391 22.25 -16.30 -10.11
CA ILE A 391 22.47 -17.68 -9.63
C ILE A 391 21.28 -18.59 -9.94
N MET A 392 20.04 -18.09 -9.83
CA MET A 392 18.85 -18.86 -10.24
C MET A 392 18.89 -19.21 -11.73
N CYS A 393 19.35 -18.29 -12.59
CA CYS A 393 19.59 -18.61 -14.00
C CYS A 393 20.64 -19.74 -14.14
N ALA A 394 21.76 -19.64 -13.43
CA ALA A 394 22.80 -20.65 -13.50
C ALA A 394 22.29 -22.05 -13.09
N PHE A 395 21.49 -22.15 -12.02
CA PHE A 395 20.86 -23.43 -11.62
C PHE A 395 19.85 -23.93 -12.64
N ASN A 396 19.12 -23.04 -13.32
CA ASN A 396 18.11 -23.43 -14.30
C ASN A 396 18.72 -24.01 -15.57
N GLU A 397 19.85 -23.45 -16.03
CA GLU A 397 20.50 -23.80 -17.29
C GLU A 397 21.61 -24.85 -17.11
N ALA A 398 22.09 -25.12 -15.89
CA ALA A 398 23.12 -26.10 -15.65
C ALA A 398 22.60 -27.53 -15.79
N GLU A 399 23.44 -28.43 -16.34
CA GLU A 399 23.18 -29.87 -16.40
C GLU A 399 23.33 -30.51 -15.01
N LEU A 400 22.35 -30.27 -14.14
CA LEU A 400 22.29 -30.80 -12.78
C LEU A 400 21.17 -31.83 -12.64
N ASP A 401 21.28 -32.71 -11.65
CA ASP A 401 20.16 -33.56 -11.30
C ASP A 401 18.94 -32.71 -10.85
N VAL A 402 17.76 -33.22 -11.14
CA VAL A 402 16.47 -32.51 -10.90
C VAL A 402 16.35 -31.98 -9.48
N GLN A 403 16.75 -32.76 -8.46
CA GLN A 403 16.64 -32.39 -7.07
C GLN A 403 17.60 -31.26 -6.70
N THR A 404 18.85 -31.30 -7.14
CA THR A 404 19.86 -30.25 -6.89
C THR A 404 19.46 -28.95 -7.58
N ARG A 405 18.99 -29.01 -8.84
CA ARG A 405 18.50 -27.86 -9.57
C ARG A 405 17.34 -27.18 -8.84
N ALA A 406 16.31 -27.92 -8.48
CA ALA A 406 15.12 -27.39 -7.83
C ALA A 406 15.42 -26.83 -6.43
N ASN A 407 16.26 -27.52 -5.65
CA ASN A 407 16.69 -27.03 -4.32
C ASN A 407 17.54 -25.76 -4.43
N GLY A 408 18.43 -25.69 -5.45
CA GLY A 408 19.24 -24.51 -5.71
C GLY A 408 18.38 -23.30 -6.07
N ILE A 409 17.44 -23.43 -7.00
CA ILE A 409 16.48 -22.37 -7.35
C ILE A 409 15.71 -21.93 -6.11
N TYR A 410 15.17 -22.88 -5.33
CA TYR A 410 14.40 -22.56 -4.13
C TYR A 410 15.21 -21.78 -3.09
N ALA A 411 16.46 -22.18 -2.82
CA ALA A 411 17.30 -21.48 -1.85
C ALA A 411 17.53 -20.00 -2.23
N PHE A 412 17.76 -19.72 -3.52
CA PHE A 412 17.95 -18.35 -3.99
C PHE A 412 16.64 -17.56 -4.13
N VAL A 413 15.50 -18.22 -4.35
CA VAL A 413 14.18 -17.61 -4.23
C VAL A 413 13.94 -17.12 -2.79
N VAL A 414 14.25 -17.95 -1.78
CA VAL A 414 14.13 -17.54 -0.37
C VAL A 414 15.03 -16.35 -0.06
N LEU A 415 16.30 -16.40 -0.51
CA LEU A 415 17.24 -15.30 -0.34
C LEU A 415 16.74 -14.01 -1.01
N TYR A 416 16.23 -14.12 -2.24
CA TYR A 416 15.64 -13.00 -2.97
C TYR A 416 14.45 -12.40 -2.21
N ASN A 417 13.48 -13.22 -1.78
CA ASN A 417 12.28 -12.75 -1.10
C ASN A 417 12.58 -12.13 0.26
N VAL A 418 13.50 -12.70 1.03
CA VAL A 418 13.98 -12.11 2.29
C VAL A 418 14.60 -10.75 2.02
N THR A 419 15.49 -10.65 1.03
CA THR A 419 16.14 -9.39 0.66
C THR A 419 15.12 -8.35 0.19
N TYR A 420 14.21 -8.73 -0.69
CA TYR A 420 13.14 -7.87 -1.17
C TYR A 420 12.27 -7.37 0.00
N GLY A 421 11.93 -8.26 0.93
CA GLY A 421 11.04 -7.99 2.06
C GLY A 421 11.52 -6.87 2.99
N PHE A 422 12.83 -6.71 3.19
CA PHE A 422 13.36 -5.63 4.02
C PHE A 422 13.97 -4.46 3.23
N THR A 423 13.93 -4.48 1.89
CA THR A 423 14.48 -3.42 1.04
C THR A 423 13.46 -2.87 0.04
N TRP A 424 13.38 -3.45 -1.16
CA TRP A 424 12.56 -2.98 -2.27
C TRP A 424 11.05 -3.19 -2.09
N GLY A 425 10.63 -3.99 -1.12
CA GLY A 425 9.22 -4.15 -0.79
C GLY A 425 8.62 -2.87 -0.19
N PRO A 426 8.99 -2.50 1.04
CA PRO A 426 8.40 -1.38 1.77
C PRO A 426 8.90 0.00 1.34
N MET A 427 10.18 0.14 0.91
CA MET A 427 10.77 1.44 0.60
C MET A 427 10.07 2.20 -0.53
N PRO A 428 9.65 1.59 -1.64
CA PRO A 428 8.90 2.26 -2.69
C PRO A 428 7.55 2.84 -2.26
N TRP A 429 6.92 2.29 -1.23
CA TRP A 429 5.69 2.83 -0.65
C TRP A 429 5.96 4.01 0.29
N LEU A 430 7.07 3.97 1.02
CA LEU A 430 7.46 5.02 1.96
C LEU A 430 8.01 6.27 1.25
N LEU A 431 8.89 6.08 0.25
CA LEU A 431 9.58 7.16 -0.44
C LEU A 431 8.65 8.22 -1.05
N PRO A 432 7.59 7.89 -1.81
CA PRO A 432 6.70 8.91 -2.35
C PRO A 432 6.00 9.73 -1.26
N ALA A 433 5.67 9.11 -0.12
CA ALA A 433 5.05 9.80 1.00
C ALA A 433 5.99 10.83 1.66
N GLU A 434 7.31 10.58 1.64
CA GLU A 434 8.34 11.46 2.20
C GLU A 434 8.82 12.52 1.20
N VAL A 435 8.96 12.14 -0.06
CA VAL A 435 9.50 13.02 -1.12
C VAL A 435 8.53 14.12 -1.52
N PHE A 436 7.21 13.84 -1.58
CA PHE A 436 6.24 14.84 -2.00
C PHE A 436 5.81 15.77 -0.85
N PRO A 437 5.88 17.11 -1.05
CA PRO A 437 5.34 18.07 -0.10
C PRO A 437 3.81 17.90 0.03
N LEU A 438 3.26 18.37 1.15
CA LEU A 438 1.85 18.18 1.51
C LEU A 438 0.88 18.56 0.39
N ARG A 439 1.13 19.69 -0.31
CA ARG A 439 0.30 20.22 -1.39
C ARG A 439 0.16 19.26 -2.59
N SER A 440 1.21 18.51 -2.93
CA SER A 440 1.25 17.63 -4.11
C SER A 440 1.23 16.14 -3.75
N ARG A 441 1.23 15.78 -2.46
CA ARG A 441 1.41 14.42 -1.99
C ARG A 441 0.36 13.45 -2.54
N SER A 442 -0.93 13.79 -2.50
CA SER A 442 -1.98 12.90 -2.99
C SER A 442 -1.84 12.59 -4.48
N LYS A 443 -1.47 13.58 -5.30
CA LYS A 443 -1.23 13.38 -6.74
C LYS A 443 0.06 12.62 -7.00
N GLY A 444 1.12 12.93 -6.25
CA GLY A 444 2.39 12.21 -6.33
C GLY A 444 2.26 10.74 -5.96
N MET A 445 1.55 10.44 -4.87
CA MET A 445 1.23 9.07 -4.47
C MET A 445 0.38 8.36 -5.53
N ALA A 446 -0.64 9.01 -6.09
CA ALA A 446 -1.48 8.42 -7.14
C ALA A 446 -0.68 8.06 -8.39
N LEU A 447 0.25 8.94 -8.85
CA LEU A 447 1.14 8.65 -9.98
C LEU A 447 2.10 7.50 -9.67
N ALA A 448 2.69 7.49 -8.48
CA ALA A 448 3.60 6.44 -8.05
C ALA A 448 2.88 5.08 -7.98
N THR A 449 1.72 5.03 -7.32
CA THR A 449 0.90 3.80 -7.21
C THR A 449 0.39 3.33 -8.57
N CYS A 450 -0.02 4.26 -9.45
CA CYS A 450 -0.40 3.91 -10.83
C CYS A 450 0.78 3.28 -11.58
N SER A 451 1.98 3.83 -11.45
CA SER A 451 3.20 3.24 -12.02
C SER A 451 3.45 1.82 -11.49
N ASN A 452 3.27 1.59 -10.18
CA ASN A 452 3.36 0.26 -9.59
C ASN A 452 2.45 -0.74 -10.30
N TRP A 453 1.19 -0.40 -10.48
CA TRP A 453 0.20 -1.30 -11.08
C TRP A 453 0.45 -1.53 -12.57
N VAL A 454 0.86 -0.50 -13.34
CA VAL A 454 1.20 -0.63 -14.76
C VAL A 454 2.38 -1.57 -14.95
N PHE A 455 3.44 -1.43 -14.16
CA PHE A 455 4.61 -2.30 -14.29
C PHE A 455 4.39 -3.69 -13.69
N ASN A 456 3.51 -3.82 -12.69
CA ASN A 456 3.02 -5.10 -12.22
C ASN A 456 2.28 -5.85 -13.35
N PHE A 457 1.39 -5.15 -14.08
CA PHE A 457 0.72 -5.68 -15.26
C PHE A 457 1.73 -6.14 -16.32
N ILE A 458 2.71 -5.31 -16.66
CA ILE A 458 3.72 -5.65 -17.69
C ILE A 458 4.48 -6.92 -17.33
N ILE A 459 4.99 -7.02 -16.10
CA ILE A 459 5.74 -8.21 -15.65
C ILE A 459 4.83 -9.43 -15.54
N GLY A 460 3.65 -9.29 -14.95
CA GLY A 460 2.70 -10.40 -14.81
C GLY A 460 2.27 -10.96 -16.16
N MET A 461 2.01 -10.09 -17.13
CA MET A 461 1.59 -10.46 -18.49
C MET A 461 2.69 -11.11 -19.30
N SER A 462 3.92 -10.57 -19.24
CA SER A 462 5.03 -11.03 -20.07
C SER A 462 5.76 -12.26 -19.54
N SER A 463 5.65 -12.54 -18.24
CA SER A 463 6.46 -13.59 -17.60
C SER A 463 6.21 -15.00 -18.14
N PRO A 464 4.95 -15.47 -18.37
CA PRO A 464 4.72 -16.81 -18.90
C PRO A 464 5.31 -16.99 -20.31
N ASP A 465 5.10 -16.00 -21.18
CA ASP A 465 5.65 -16.04 -22.55
C ASP A 465 7.17 -15.95 -22.55
N ALA A 466 7.77 -15.16 -21.65
CA ALA A 466 9.20 -15.06 -21.49
C ALA A 466 9.81 -16.39 -21.02
N PHE A 467 9.23 -17.06 -20.02
CA PHE A 467 9.69 -18.38 -19.61
C PHE A 467 9.52 -19.43 -20.69
N ALA A 468 8.44 -19.39 -21.48
CA ALA A 468 8.24 -20.30 -22.60
C ALA A 468 9.26 -20.08 -23.74
N GLY A 469 9.64 -18.82 -24.00
CA GLY A 469 10.53 -18.45 -25.11
C GLY A 469 12.01 -18.49 -24.79
N ILE A 470 12.43 -17.99 -23.63
CA ILE A 470 13.86 -17.84 -23.27
C ILE A 470 14.24 -18.57 -21.98
N HIS A 471 13.34 -19.37 -21.41
CA HIS A 471 13.58 -20.22 -20.24
C HIS A 471 14.24 -19.44 -19.08
N GLY A 472 15.28 -19.99 -18.47
CA GLY A 472 16.01 -19.40 -17.35
C GLY A 472 16.74 -18.09 -17.66
N TYR A 473 17.01 -17.79 -18.92
CA TYR A 473 17.64 -16.51 -19.29
C TYR A 473 16.78 -15.29 -18.95
N TYR A 474 15.47 -15.48 -18.70
CA TYR A 474 14.62 -14.41 -18.21
C TYR A 474 15.11 -13.84 -16.86
N TYR A 475 15.67 -14.68 -15.99
CA TYR A 475 16.26 -14.22 -14.72
C TYR A 475 17.44 -13.26 -14.94
N VAL A 476 18.21 -13.40 -16.03
CA VAL A 476 19.32 -12.48 -16.36
C VAL A 476 18.78 -11.09 -16.72
N ILE A 477 17.67 -11.03 -17.46
CA ILE A 477 17.02 -9.75 -17.80
C ILE A 477 16.59 -9.03 -16.51
N ILE A 478 15.97 -9.76 -15.58
CA ILE A 478 15.55 -9.22 -14.29
C ILE A 478 16.75 -8.79 -13.42
N SER A 479 17.83 -9.58 -13.41
CA SER A 479 19.09 -9.19 -12.77
C SER A 479 19.63 -7.87 -13.33
N GLY A 480 19.53 -7.68 -14.65
CA GLY A 480 19.86 -6.41 -15.32
C GLY A 480 19.02 -5.24 -14.80
N PHE A 481 17.71 -5.42 -14.62
CA PHE A 481 16.85 -4.39 -14.03
C PHE A 481 17.21 -4.09 -12.56
N CYS A 482 17.57 -5.10 -11.77
CA CYS A 482 18.05 -4.92 -10.40
C CYS A 482 19.33 -4.06 -10.36
N LEU A 483 20.29 -4.33 -11.24
CA LEU A 483 21.53 -3.54 -11.33
C LEU A 483 21.26 -2.11 -11.83
N PHE A 484 20.39 -1.97 -12.84
CA PHE A 484 20.03 -0.66 -13.36
C PHE A 484 19.32 0.18 -12.30
N SER A 485 18.36 -0.41 -11.57
CA SER A 485 17.68 0.27 -10.47
C SER A 485 18.64 0.69 -9.35
N THR A 486 19.62 -0.15 -9.04
CA THR A 486 20.70 0.17 -8.09
C THR A 486 21.52 1.39 -8.54
N GLY A 487 21.92 1.43 -9.81
CA GLY A 487 22.61 2.57 -10.40
C GLY A 487 21.77 3.84 -10.35
N LEU A 488 20.48 3.75 -10.70
CA LEU A 488 19.56 4.89 -10.63
C LEU A 488 19.44 5.43 -9.20
N VAL A 489 19.27 4.54 -8.22
CA VAL A 489 19.21 4.94 -6.79
C VAL A 489 20.51 5.61 -6.36
N TYR A 490 21.66 5.06 -6.76
CA TYR A 490 22.96 5.61 -6.41
C TYR A 490 23.20 7.01 -6.95
N PHE A 491 22.82 7.28 -8.21
CA PHE A 491 23.10 8.57 -8.85
C PHE A 491 22.00 9.60 -8.68
N TYR A 492 20.75 9.17 -8.48
CA TYR A 492 19.61 10.08 -8.62
C TYR A 492 18.76 10.24 -7.35
N TYR A 493 18.72 9.22 -6.45
CA TYR A 493 17.87 9.30 -5.26
C TYR A 493 18.58 10.06 -4.14
N VAL A 494 17.78 10.85 -3.43
CA VAL A 494 18.21 11.58 -2.24
C VAL A 494 17.83 10.76 -1.01
N GLU A 495 18.69 10.77 0.02
CA GLU A 495 18.36 10.16 1.31
C GLU A 495 17.27 11.00 2.00
N THR A 496 16.24 10.34 2.50
CA THR A 496 15.12 10.99 3.19
C THR A 496 15.08 10.69 4.69
N ALA A 497 15.86 9.69 5.14
CA ALA A 497 15.87 9.29 6.54
C ALA A 497 16.36 10.41 7.44
N ASN A 498 15.63 10.67 8.52
CA ASN A 498 15.98 11.67 9.54
C ASN A 498 16.13 13.11 9.02
N HIS A 499 15.61 13.41 7.82
CA HIS A 499 15.58 14.76 7.25
C HIS A 499 14.19 15.39 7.38
N THR A 500 14.17 16.69 7.59
CA THR A 500 12.95 17.50 7.56
C THR A 500 12.47 17.68 6.11
N LEU A 501 11.19 18.05 5.93
CA LEU A 501 10.66 18.33 4.59
C LEU A 501 11.40 19.48 3.89
N GLU A 502 11.90 20.46 4.66
CA GLU A 502 12.67 21.60 4.20
C GLU A 502 14.07 21.16 3.71
N GLU A 503 14.76 20.29 4.46
CA GLU A 503 16.05 19.73 4.04
C GLU A 503 15.91 18.88 2.77
N ILE A 504 14.85 18.08 2.68
CA ILE A 504 14.53 17.32 1.48
C ILE A 504 14.25 18.26 0.30
N ALA A 505 13.57 19.39 0.52
CA ALA A 505 13.31 20.38 -0.52
C ALA A 505 14.63 21.03 -1.03
N ILE A 506 15.55 21.34 -0.14
CA ILE A 506 16.88 21.87 -0.51
C ILE A 506 17.66 20.84 -1.34
N ALA A 507 17.62 19.55 -0.94
CA ALA A 507 18.32 18.47 -1.65
C ALA A 507 17.76 18.24 -3.07
N PHE A 508 16.45 18.48 -3.30
CA PHE A 508 15.86 18.44 -4.63
C PHE A 508 16.09 19.72 -5.46
N GLY A 509 16.66 20.76 -4.86
CA GLY A 509 16.96 22.04 -5.51
C GLY A 509 15.77 22.99 -5.59
N ASP A 510 14.81 22.85 -4.68
CA ASP A 510 13.56 23.62 -4.66
C ASP A 510 13.67 24.91 -3.81
N LYS A 511 14.89 25.44 -3.58
CA LYS A 511 15.14 26.63 -2.73
C LYS A 511 14.24 27.81 -3.07
N ALA A 512 14.16 28.17 -4.36
CA ALA A 512 13.35 29.31 -4.81
C ALA A 512 11.86 29.14 -4.59
N PHE A 513 11.37 27.89 -4.53
CA PHE A 513 9.97 27.58 -4.24
C PHE A 513 9.66 27.54 -2.74
N VAL A 514 10.66 27.17 -1.92
CA VAL A 514 10.55 27.18 -0.46
C VAL A 514 10.50 28.63 0.04
N GLU A 515 11.34 29.52 -0.46
CA GLU A 515 11.34 30.94 -0.10
C GLU A 515 10.01 31.60 -0.42
N ASN A 516 9.42 31.37 -1.62
CA ASN A 516 8.09 31.88 -1.97
C ASN A 516 6.99 31.26 -1.11
N ASP A 517 7.05 29.95 -0.83
CA ASP A 517 6.08 29.27 0.02
C ASP A 517 6.22 29.77 1.48
N ASP A 518 7.44 30.06 1.96
CA ASP A 518 7.71 30.61 3.28
C ASP A 518 7.22 32.06 3.44
N GLU A 519 7.33 32.91 2.42
CA GLU A 519 6.74 34.25 2.42
C GLU A 519 5.22 34.20 2.48
N ILE A 520 4.58 33.28 1.74
CA ILE A 520 3.14 33.05 1.79
C ILE A 520 2.73 32.51 3.16
N ILE A 521 3.53 31.58 3.74
CA ILE A 521 3.31 31.06 5.09
C ILE A 521 3.48 32.15 6.14
N ALA A 522 4.51 32.98 6.03
CA ALA A 522 4.75 34.08 6.96
C ALA A 522 3.59 35.08 6.93
N SER A 523 3.06 35.43 5.76
CA SER A 523 1.89 36.27 5.61
C SER A 523 0.63 35.64 6.20
N ALA A 524 0.45 34.31 6.04
CA ALA A 524 -0.65 33.56 6.64
C ALA A 524 -0.52 33.42 8.17
N ARG A 525 0.71 33.32 8.71
CA ARG A 525 0.99 33.28 10.16
C ARG A 525 0.69 34.61 10.83
N LEU A 526 0.99 35.72 10.17
CA LEU A 526 0.67 37.07 10.68
C LEU A 526 -0.85 37.32 10.80
N SER A 527 -1.67 36.56 10.09
CA SER A 527 -3.14 36.62 10.18
C SER A 527 -3.76 35.74 11.28
N VAL A 528 -2.94 34.98 12.02
CA VAL A 528 -3.39 34.09 13.12
C VAL A 528 -3.06 34.75 14.45
N PRO A 529 -4.03 34.96 15.39
CA PRO A 529 -3.73 35.42 16.73
C PRO A 529 -2.77 34.42 17.41
N GLU A 530 -1.62 34.91 17.89
CA GLU A 530 -0.70 34.11 18.70
C GLU A 530 -1.41 33.59 19.96
N TYR A 531 -1.41 32.28 20.15
CA TYR A 531 -1.76 31.67 21.40
C TYR A 531 -0.63 31.92 22.40
N ASN A 532 -0.74 32.96 23.22
CA ASN A 532 0.15 33.27 24.33
C ASN A 532 -0.08 32.27 25.49
N GLY A 533 0.34 31.04 25.29
CA GLY A 533 0.55 30.06 26.35
C GLY A 533 1.78 30.45 27.15
N SER A 534 1.58 31.15 28.26
CA SER A 534 2.65 31.50 29.21
C SER A 534 3.44 30.26 29.60
N ARG A 535 4.68 30.16 29.06
CA ARG A 535 5.70 29.32 29.65
C ARG A 535 5.95 29.79 31.08
N LYS A 536 5.30 29.20 32.07
CA LYS A 536 5.78 29.23 33.43
C LYS A 536 7.02 28.34 33.51
N ASN A 537 8.18 28.98 33.49
CA ASN A 537 9.42 28.40 33.97
C ASN A 537 9.21 27.87 35.39
N SER A 538 9.16 26.57 35.59
CA SER A 538 9.46 25.96 36.90
C SER A 538 10.89 25.41 36.84
N ALA A 539 11.86 26.34 36.89
CA ALA A 539 13.17 26.05 37.41
C ALA A 539 13.13 26.40 38.90
N ALA A 540 13.03 25.41 39.77
CA ALA A 540 13.56 25.43 41.13
C ALA A 540 13.34 24.08 41.83
N GLY A 541 14.41 23.41 42.11
CA GLY A 541 14.66 22.80 43.43
C GLY A 541 14.31 21.31 43.59
N VAL A 542 15.40 20.55 43.69
CA VAL A 542 15.73 19.29 44.34
C VAL A 542 15.64 18.07 43.46
#